data_242b764a4cf62a375d1a2d84e1b3ccaf
#
_entry.id   242b764a4cf62a375d1a2d84e1b3ccaf
#
_cell.length_a   1.000
_cell.length_b   1.000
_cell.length_c   1.000
_cell.angle_alpha   90.00
_cell.angle_beta   90.00
_cell.angle_gamma   90.00
#
_symmetry.space_group_name_H-M   'P 1'
#
loop_
_entity.id
_entity.type
_entity.pdbx_description
1 polymer ?
#
loop_
_entity_poly.entity_id
_entity_poly.type
_entity_poly.pdbx_seq_one_letter_code
_entity_poly.pdbx_strand_id
1 'polypeptide(L)'
;MPTRRGLLAFAFGAAWAGRGVAAAEPTPGEDGLYHEPWFLQSFLDLREDLESAAAGGKRLAIMWELRGCPYCRETHLVNFADAGIASYIRDNFEVLQLNLIGSRKVTDFDRQELSEKELAQKYGIRYTPTFQFFPPSPDGLEAKDAIAREVARAPGYLKPQHFLSMFRFVRERAYERGSFRDFLAGNG
;
A
#
# COMPACT_ATOMS: atom_id res chain seq x y z
N MET A 1 25.95 32.13 -69.56
CA MET A 1 25.24 30.92 -69.12
C MET A 1 25.86 30.45 -67.81
N PRO A 2 25.18 30.58 -66.63
CA PRO A 2 25.69 30.08 -65.36
C PRO A 2 24.97 28.83 -64.98
N THR A 3 25.72 27.81 -64.63
CA THR A 3 25.32 26.50 -64.17
C THR A 3 24.86 26.51 -62.69
N ARG A 4 23.64 26.12 -62.42
CA ARG A 4 23.10 25.90 -61.04
C ARG A 4 23.67 24.60 -60.45
N ARG A 5 24.44 24.74 -59.38
CA ARG A 5 24.83 23.65 -58.47
C ARG A 5 23.75 23.48 -57.41
N GLY A 6 23.03 22.33 -57.47
CA GLY A 6 22.09 21.93 -56.42
C GLY A 6 22.84 21.40 -55.21
N LEU A 7 22.58 21.99 -54.03
CA LEU A 7 22.98 21.45 -52.73
C LEU A 7 21.92 20.45 -52.26
N LEU A 8 22.30 19.19 -52.17
CA LEU A 8 21.53 18.14 -51.48
C LEU A 8 21.85 18.22 -49.98
N ALA A 9 20.88 18.67 -49.19
CA ALA A 9 20.96 18.63 -47.76
C ALA A 9 20.52 17.24 -47.27
N PHE A 10 21.44 16.45 -46.72
CA PHE A 10 21.15 15.22 -46.03
C PHE A 10 20.70 15.55 -44.58
N ALA A 11 19.42 15.35 -44.28
CA ALA A 11 18.90 15.41 -42.92
C ALA A 11 19.21 14.09 -42.20
N PHE A 12 20.16 14.10 -41.28
CA PHE A 12 20.40 13.00 -40.35
C PHE A 12 19.33 13.05 -39.27
N GLY A 13 18.30 12.19 -39.36
CA GLY A 13 17.35 11.95 -38.31
C GLY A 13 17.98 11.05 -37.24
N ALA A 14 18.37 11.61 -36.11
CA ALA A 14 18.78 10.85 -34.95
C ALA A 14 17.53 10.23 -34.28
N ALA A 15 17.29 8.95 -34.51
CA ALA A 15 16.29 8.17 -33.76
C ALA A 15 16.81 7.97 -32.32
N TRP A 16 16.26 8.71 -31.39
CA TRP A 16 16.47 8.47 -29.96
C TRP A 16 15.66 7.22 -29.57
N ALA A 17 16.32 6.07 -29.56
CA ALA A 17 15.79 4.87 -28.93
C ALA A 17 15.78 5.08 -27.42
N GLY A 18 14.63 5.47 -26.87
CA GLY A 18 14.42 5.52 -25.42
C GLY A 18 14.62 4.11 -24.84
N ARG A 19 15.78 3.87 -24.22
CA ARG A 19 15.97 2.69 -23.37
C ARG A 19 15.01 2.85 -22.19
N GLY A 20 13.91 2.10 -22.22
CA GLY A 20 13.09 1.88 -21.03
C GLY A 20 14.00 1.30 -19.94
N VAL A 21 14.23 2.05 -18.89
CA VAL A 21 14.89 1.54 -17.68
C VAL A 21 13.91 0.54 -17.10
N ALA A 22 14.19 -0.76 -17.23
CA ALA A 22 13.45 -1.78 -16.50
C ALA A 22 13.60 -1.42 -15.01
N ALA A 23 12.48 -1.21 -14.32
CA ALA A 23 12.49 -1.01 -12.88
C ALA A 23 13.17 -2.25 -12.28
N ALA A 24 14.20 -2.03 -11.46
CA ALA A 24 14.86 -3.12 -10.75
C ALA A 24 13.82 -3.82 -9.87
N GLU A 25 13.85 -5.17 -9.86
CA GLU A 25 12.99 -5.92 -8.95
C GLU A 25 13.27 -5.47 -7.51
N PRO A 26 12.21 -5.20 -6.70
CA PRO A 26 12.40 -4.85 -5.31
C PRO A 26 13.18 -5.96 -4.59
N THR A 27 14.21 -5.56 -3.85
CA THR A 27 15.00 -6.45 -3.00
C THR A 27 14.70 -6.15 -1.54
N PRO A 28 14.81 -7.14 -0.63
CA PRO A 28 14.63 -6.87 0.78
C PRO A 28 15.65 -5.85 1.30
N GLY A 29 15.19 -4.94 2.16
CA GLY A 29 16.03 -4.04 2.91
C GLY A 29 16.89 -4.75 3.98
N GLU A 30 17.65 -3.98 4.75
CA GLU A 30 18.51 -4.52 5.83
C GLU A 30 17.69 -5.22 6.94
N ASP A 31 16.44 -4.77 7.15
CA ASP A 31 15.48 -5.40 8.06
C ASP A 31 14.88 -6.71 7.51
N GLY A 32 15.17 -7.02 6.24
CA GLY A 32 14.72 -8.22 5.52
C GLY A 32 13.26 -8.14 5.04
N LEU A 33 12.65 -6.96 5.07
CA LEU A 33 11.35 -6.68 4.47
C LEU A 33 11.52 -6.08 3.07
N TYR A 34 10.51 -6.23 2.22
CA TYR A 34 10.42 -5.50 0.96
C TYR A 34 9.82 -4.14 1.23
N HIS A 35 10.29 -3.09 0.55
CA HIS A 35 9.82 -1.73 0.74
C HIS A 35 9.38 -1.11 -0.58
N GLU A 36 8.24 -0.45 -0.55
CA GLU A 36 7.84 0.41 -1.66
C GLU A 36 8.26 1.86 -1.35
N PRO A 37 8.84 2.60 -2.31
CA PRO A 37 9.31 3.97 -2.06
C PRO A 37 8.18 4.94 -1.73
N TRP A 38 6.93 4.57 -1.99
CA TRP A 38 5.74 5.36 -1.72
C TRP A 38 5.00 4.96 -0.44
N PHE A 39 5.52 3.99 0.33
CA PHE A 39 4.96 3.68 1.64
C PHE A 39 5.10 4.86 2.60
N LEU A 40 4.14 4.99 3.50
CA LEU A 40 4.10 6.06 4.48
C LEU A 40 5.36 6.08 5.34
N GLN A 41 6.06 7.20 5.33
CA GLN A 41 7.14 7.48 6.26
C GLN A 41 6.52 8.11 7.51
N SER A 42 6.34 7.30 8.55
CA SER A 42 5.60 7.65 9.77
C SER A 42 6.52 7.78 10.96
N PHE A 43 6.12 8.63 11.92
CA PHE A 43 6.65 8.64 13.28
C PHE A 43 6.00 7.58 14.18
N LEU A 44 5.14 6.74 13.59
CA LEU A 44 4.47 5.60 14.23
C LEU A 44 3.46 6.02 15.31
N ASP A 45 2.77 7.15 15.12
CA ASP A 45 1.55 7.49 15.85
C ASP A 45 0.34 7.24 14.92
N LEU A 46 -0.42 6.18 15.21
CA LEU A 46 -1.50 5.74 14.32
C LEU A 46 -2.63 6.76 14.20
N ARG A 47 -2.86 7.58 15.23
CA ARG A 47 -3.87 8.64 15.16
C ARG A 47 -3.41 9.74 14.21
N GLU A 48 -2.17 10.20 14.36
CA GLU A 48 -1.59 11.23 13.48
C GLU A 48 -1.50 10.75 12.03
N ASP A 49 -1.13 9.50 11.81
CA ASP A 49 -1.08 8.89 10.49
C ASP A 49 -2.46 8.86 9.83
N LEU A 50 -3.51 8.49 10.58
CA LEU A 50 -4.88 8.47 10.09
C LEU A 50 -5.40 9.88 9.79
N GLU A 51 -5.15 10.85 10.69
CA GLU A 51 -5.52 12.25 10.50
C GLU A 51 -4.83 12.86 9.27
N SER A 52 -3.53 12.57 9.09
CA SER A 52 -2.75 13.02 7.94
C SER A 52 -3.26 12.40 6.63
N ALA A 53 -3.53 11.11 6.61
CA ALA A 53 -4.11 10.43 5.46
C ALA A 53 -5.48 11.05 5.08
N ALA A 54 -6.33 11.27 6.08
CA ALA A 54 -7.65 11.87 5.88
C ALA A 54 -7.56 13.31 5.35
N ALA A 55 -6.64 14.13 5.87
CA ALA A 55 -6.39 15.49 5.38
C ALA A 55 -5.93 15.50 3.92
N GLY A 56 -5.18 14.48 3.49
CA GLY A 56 -4.79 14.25 2.11
C GLY A 56 -5.90 13.63 1.24
N GLY A 57 -7.10 13.42 1.78
CA GLY A 57 -8.21 12.78 1.08
C GLY A 57 -8.01 11.27 0.87
N LYS A 58 -7.08 10.65 1.58
CA LYS A 58 -6.75 9.23 1.50
C LYS A 58 -7.28 8.43 2.70
N ARG A 59 -7.09 7.12 2.67
CA ARG A 59 -7.36 6.21 3.79
C ARG A 59 -6.05 5.68 4.35
N LEU A 60 -6.01 5.35 5.63
CA LEU A 60 -4.89 4.63 6.24
C LEU A 60 -5.09 3.12 6.06
N ALA A 61 -4.05 2.45 5.58
CA ALA A 61 -3.92 1.00 5.61
C ALA A 61 -2.61 0.62 6.33
N ILE A 62 -2.65 -0.43 7.15
CA ILE A 62 -1.43 -1.01 7.73
C ILE A 62 -1.17 -2.36 7.05
N MET A 63 0.04 -2.53 6.50
CA MET A 63 0.54 -3.78 5.98
C MET A 63 1.47 -4.45 6.99
N TRP A 64 1.06 -5.59 7.50
CA TRP A 64 1.89 -6.42 8.37
C TRP A 64 2.71 -7.42 7.58
N GLU A 65 3.99 -7.41 7.81
CA GLU A 65 4.95 -8.27 7.12
C GLU A 65 5.89 -9.01 8.08
N LEU A 66 6.62 -9.94 7.55
CA LEU A 66 7.61 -10.71 8.28
C LEU A 66 8.79 -11.03 7.36
N ARG A 67 10.01 -10.94 7.87
CA ARG A 67 11.23 -11.39 7.16
C ARG A 67 11.06 -12.83 6.66
N GLY A 68 11.40 -13.06 5.40
CA GLY A 68 11.32 -14.37 4.78
C GLY A 68 9.92 -14.86 4.43
N CYS A 69 8.90 -14.00 4.52
CA CYS A 69 7.54 -14.33 4.15
C CYS A 69 7.38 -14.42 2.61
N PRO A 70 7.10 -15.59 2.04
CA PRO A 70 7.01 -15.74 0.58
C PRO A 70 5.81 -15.00 -0.02
N TYR A 71 4.69 -14.94 0.69
CA TYR A 71 3.50 -14.22 0.24
C TYR A 71 3.62 -12.70 0.38
N CYS A 72 4.46 -12.20 1.31
CA CYS A 72 4.81 -10.78 1.35
C CYS A 72 5.62 -10.42 0.11
N ARG A 73 6.66 -11.23 -0.21
CA ARG A 73 7.41 -11.10 -1.45
C ARG A 73 6.49 -11.09 -2.67
N GLU A 74 5.55 -12.03 -2.75
CA GLU A 74 4.58 -12.12 -3.86
C GLU A 74 3.73 -10.86 -3.97
N THR A 75 3.31 -10.27 -2.83
CA THR A 75 2.55 -9.01 -2.82
C THR A 75 3.36 -7.87 -3.46
N HIS A 76 4.65 -7.77 -3.14
CA HIS A 76 5.51 -6.73 -3.74
C HIS A 76 5.79 -6.99 -5.22
N LEU A 77 6.19 -8.22 -5.58
CA LEU A 77 6.64 -8.53 -6.93
C LEU A 77 5.51 -8.73 -7.94
N VAL A 78 4.29 -8.94 -7.49
CA VAL A 78 3.13 -9.14 -8.37
C VAL A 78 2.09 -8.03 -8.20
N ASN A 79 1.60 -7.82 -6.98
CA ASN A 79 0.50 -6.87 -6.78
C ASN A 79 0.98 -5.42 -6.88
N PHE A 80 2.04 -5.05 -6.15
CA PHE A 80 2.59 -3.68 -6.20
C PHE A 80 3.43 -3.41 -7.45
N ALA A 81 3.92 -4.45 -8.13
CA ALA A 81 4.58 -4.30 -9.42
C ALA A 81 3.59 -4.00 -10.56
N ASP A 82 2.30 -4.29 -10.40
CA ASP A 82 1.28 -3.84 -11.33
C ASP A 82 1.07 -2.32 -11.21
N ALA A 83 1.40 -1.59 -12.27
CA ALA A 83 1.37 -0.14 -12.26
C ALA A 83 -0.04 0.45 -12.00
N GLY A 84 -1.09 -0.24 -12.45
CA GLY A 84 -2.47 0.18 -12.25
C GLY A 84 -2.90 0.00 -10.79
N ILE A 85 -2.53 -1.12 -10.17
CA ILE A 85 -2.79 -1.40 -8.76
C ILE A 85 -2.01 -0.43 -7.87
N ALA A 86 -0.69 -0.30 -8.11
CA ALA A 86 0.16 0.60 -7.34
C ALA A 86 -0.30 2.06 -7.42
N SER A 87 -0.66 2.54 -8.63
CA SER A 87 -1.19 3.89 -8.80
C SER A 87 -2.48 4.09 -8.03
N TYR A 88 -3.44 3.16 -8.17
CA TYR A 88 -4.71 3.27 -7.45
C TYR A 88 -4.52 3.33 -5.93
N ILE A 89 -3.65 2.45 -5.38
CA ILE A 89 -3.40 2.42 -3.94
C ILE A 89 -2.73 3.72 -3.50
N ARG A 90 -1.68 4.15 -4.15
CA ARG A 90 -0.94 5.37 -3.84
C ARG A 90 -1.82 6.63 -3.90
N ASP A 91 -2.75 6.68 -4.84
CA ASP A 91 -3.63 7.84 -5.01
C ASP A 91 -4.76 7.89 -3.96
N ASN A 92 -5.10 6.75 -3.35
CA ASN A 92 -6.25 6.62 -2.45
C ASN A 92 -5.89 6.21 -1.00
N PHE A 93 -4.66 5.76 -0.75
CA PHE A 93 -4.23 5.26 0.55
C PHE A 93 -2.85 5.77 0.94
N GLU A 94 -2.65 5.94 2.24
CA GLU A 94 -1.34 5.87 2.87
C GLU A 94 -1.16 4.47 3.45
N VAL A 95 -0.07 3.80 3.08
CA VAL A 95 0.22 2.43 3.51
C VAL A 95 1.37 2.45 4.50
N LEU A 96 1.08 2.20 5.77
CA LEU A 96 2.09 2.03 6.82
C LEU A 96 2.54 0.57 6.85
N GLN A 97 3.84 0.33 6.76
CA GLN A 97 4.43 -1.01 6.87
C GLN A 97 4.91 -1.28 8.30
N LEU A 98 4.45 -2.39 8.87
CA LEU A 98 4.86 -2.87 10.19
C LEU A 98 5.37 -4.31 10.12
N ASN A 99 6.36 -4.61 10.99
CA ASN A 99 6.93 -5.94 11.14
C ASN A 99 6.21 -6.71 12.25
N LEU A 100 5.66 -7.89 11.93
CA LEU A 100 4.91 -8.73 12.88
C LEU A 100 5.68 -9.06 14.18
N ILE A 101 7.01 -9.10 14.12
CA ILE A 101 7.89 -9.36 15.26
C ILE A 101 8.81 -8.19 15.58
N GLY A 102 8.53 -7.02 15.04
CA GLY A 102 9.36 -5.83 15.16
C GLY A 102 9.34 -5.22 16.56
N SER A 103 10.33 -4.38 16.82
CA SER A 103 10.54 -3.74 18.13
C SER A 103 10.38 -2.23 18.10
N ARG A 104 10.11 -1.62 16.92
CA ARG A 104 9.85 -0.18 16.85
C ARG A 104 8.64 0.14 17.71
N LYS A 105 8.70 1.28 18.41
CA LYS A 105 7.58 1.75 19.22
C LYS A 105 6.52 2.40 18.34
N VAL A 106 5.28 2.00 18.55
CA VAL A 106 4.09 2.49 17.86
C VAL A 106 3.11 3.00 18.90
N THR A 107 2.64 4.22 18.75
CA THR A 107 1.56 4.79 19.57
C THR A 107 0.22 4.42 18.93
N ASP A 108 -0.57 3.62 19.62
CA ASP A 108 -1.89 3.18 19.16
C ASP A 108 -2.96 4.28 19.35
N PHE A 109 -4.14 4.11 18.80
CA PHE A 109 -5.26 5.04 18.88
C PHE A 109 -5.69 5.38 20.32
N ASP A 110 -5.48 4.48 21.28
CA ASP A 110 -5.73 4.70 22.72
C ASP A 110 -4.52 5.25 23.48
N ARG A 111 -3.53 5.77 22.75
CA ARG A 111 -2.29 6.37 23.26
C ARG A 111 -1.37 5.38 23.98
N GLN A 112 -1.60 4.07 23.90
CA GLN A 112 -0.64 3.08 24.38
C GLN A 112 0.57 3.04 23.44
N GLU A 113 1.77 3.12 23.99
CA GLU A 113 3.01 2.90 23.28
C GLU A 113 3.41 1.44 23.38
N LEU A 114 3.38 0.74 22.27
CA LEU A 114 3.63 -0.70 22.14
C LEU A 114 4.75 -0.97 21.12
N SER A 115 5.50 -2.05 21.28
CA SER A 115 6.30 -2.53 20.16
C SER A 115 5.39 -3.03 19.02
N GLU A 116 5.89 -3.08 17.79
CA GLU A 116 5.15 -3.64 16.65
C GLU A 116 4.59 -5.03 16.96
N LYS A 117 5.41 -5.86 17.64
CA LYS A 117 5.01 -7.20 18.08
C LYS A 117 3.85 -7.18 19.07
N GLU A 118 3.89 -6.31 20.07
CA GLU A 118 2.82 -6.17 21.07
C GLU A 118 1.56 -5.60 20.43
N LEU A 119 1.69 -4.65 19.50
CA LEU A 119 0.59 -4.11 18.72
C LEU A 119 -0.06 -5.20 17.86
N ALA A 120 0.73 -6.01 17.17
CA ALA A 120 0.23 -7.15 16.40
C ALA A 120 -0.55 -8.14 17.28
N GLN A 121 -0.07 -8.43 18.49
CA GLN A 121 -0.76 -9.28 19.46
C GLN A 121 -2.09 -8.65 19.91
N LYS A 122 -2.10 -7.36 20.23
CA LYS A 122 -3.29 -6.60 20.63
C LYS A 122 -4.38 -6.65 19.55
N TYR A 123 -4.01 -6.54 18.28
CA TYR A 123 -4.92 -6.62 17.14
C TYR A 123 -5.16 -8.06 16.65
N GLY A 124 -4.54 -9.06 17.26
CA GLY A 124 -4.70 -10.47 16.88
C GLY A 124 -4.18 -10.78 15.46
N ILE A 125 -3.12 -10.10 15.02
CA ILE A 125 -2.47 -10.38 13.74
C ILE A 125 -1.66 -11.66 13.86
N ARG A 126 -1.96 -12.66 13.02
CA ARG A 126 -1.34 -13.99 13.07
C ARG A 126 -0.69 -14.44 11.77
N TYR A 127 -0.98 -13.76 10.67
CA TYR A 127 -0.54 -14.11 9.32
C TYR A 127 0.08 -12.91 8.62
N THR A 128 1.00 -13.18 7.72
CA THR A 128 1.59 -12.18 6.83
C THR A 128 1.53 -12.63 5.37
N PRO A 129 1.26 -11.73 4.42
CA PRO A 129 0.88 -10.35 4.68
C PRO A 129 -0.52 -10.27 5.32
N THR A 130 -0.77 -9.26 6.15
CA THR A 130 -2.13 -8.88 6.56
C THR A 130 -2.30 -7.38 6.34
N PHE A 131 -3.39 -7.00 5.68
CA PHE A 131 -3.78 -5.60 5.56
C PHE A 131 -4.92 -5.29 6.53
N GLN A 132 -4.74 -4.25 7.33
CA GLN A 132 -5.76 -3.65 8.18
C GLN A 132 -6.19 -2.33 7.57
N PHE A 133 -7.48 -2.03 7.62
CA PHE A 133 -8.04 -0.79 7.11
C PHE A 133 -8.86 -0.09 8.20
N PHE A 134 -8.69 1.23 8.28
CA PHE A 134 -9.31 2.04 9.30
C PHE A 134 -10.37 3.00 8.71
N PRO A 135 -11.28 3.52 9.55
CA PRO A 135 -12.28 4.49 9.12
C PRO A 135 -11.61 5.81 8.67
N PRO A 136 -12.38 6.73 8.04
CA PRO A 136 -11.82 7.99 7.56
C PRO A 136 -11.45 9.00 8.66
N SER A 137 -11.85 8.76 9.91
CA SER A 137 -11.57 9.61 11.07
C SER A 137 -11.13 8.74 12.26
N PRO A 138 -10.20 9.22 13.10
CA PRO A 138 -9.84 8.56 14.34
C PRO A 138 -10.86 8.75 15.48
N ASP A 139 -11.92 9.53 15.26
CA ASP A 139 -12.88 9.88 16.29
C ASP A 139 -13.53 8.65 16.92
N GLY A 140 -13.43 8.56 18.24
CA GLY A 140 -13.98 7.46 19.03
C GLY A 140 -13.23 6.14 18.92
N LEU A 141 -12.13 6.05 18.17
CA LEU A 141 -11.34 4.81 18.09
C LEU A 141 -10.65 4.47 19.41
N GLU A 142 -10.29 5.46 20.21
CA GLU A 142 -9.68 5.27 21.52
C GLU A 142 -10.56 4.49 22.49
N ALA A 143 -11.88 4.62 22.37
CA ALA A 143 -12.86 3.95 23.21
C ALA A 143 -13.26 2.54 22.73
N LYS A 144 -12.79 2.14 21.55
CA LYS A 144 -13.12 0.82 20.96
C LYS A 144 -12.06 -0.22 21.29
N ASP A 145 -12.49 -1.47 21.39
CA ASP A 145 -11.57 -2.61 21.38
C ASP A 145 -10.77 -2.62 20.07
N ALA A 146 -9.53 -3.09 20.12
CA ALA A 146 -8.59 -3.01 19.00
C ALA A 146 -9.19 -3.54 17.67
N ILE A 147 -9.82 -4.70 17.68
CA ILE A 147 -10.42 -5.29 16.47
C ILE A 147 -11.60 -4.46 15.95
N ALA A 148 -12.35 -3.81 16.85
CA ALA A 148 -13.49 -2.97 16.48
C ALA A 148 -13.10 -1.60 15.90
N ARG A 149 -11.81 -1.27 15.90
CA ARG A 149 -11.27 -0.06 15.24
C ARG A 149 -11.15 -0.21 13.73
N GLU A 150 -11.07 -1.44 13.25
CA GLU A 150 -10.93 -1.72 11.81
C GLU A 150 -12.29 -1.70 11.11
N VAL A 151 -12.27 -1.26 9.86
CA VAL A 151 -13.43 -1.36 8.95
C VAL A 151 -13.35 -2.56 8.03
N ALA A 152 -12.14 -3.06 7.79
CA ALA A 152 -11.88 -4.27 7.02
C ALA A 152 -10.49 -4.84 7.36
N ARG A 153 -10.32 -6.14 7.10
CA ARG A 153 -9.05 -6.84 7.22
C ARG A 153 -8.90 -7.86 6.08
N ALA A 154 -7.71 -7.92 5.49
CA ALA A 154 -7.35 -8.93 4.50
C ALA A 154 -6.16 -9.76 5.02
N PRO A 155 -6.40 -10.91 5.69
CA PRO A 155 -5.34 -11.80 6.14
C PRO A 155 -4.85 -12.69 5.00
N GLY A 156 -3.53 -12.76 4.82
CA GLY A 156 -2.90 -13.57 3.77
C GLY A 156 -2.88 -12.89 2.40
N TYR A 157 -2.31 -13.61 1.44
CA TYR A 157 -2.16 -13.13 0.08
C TYR A 157 -3.49 -13.11 -0.68
N LEU A 158 -3.77 -12.02 -1.34
CA LEU A 158 -4.84 -11.88 -2.32
C LEU A 158 -4.26 -11.80 -3.75
N LYS A 159 -4.87 -12.52 -4.68
CA LYS A 159 -4.52 -12.37 -6.11
C LYS A 159 -4.80 -10.95 -6.59
N PRO A 160 -4.10 -10.43 -7.62
CA PRO A 160 -4.15 -9.02 -8.02
C PRO A 160 -5.56 -8.42 -8.14
N GLN A 161 -6.50 -9.12 -8.77
CA GLN A 161 -7.88 -8.64 -8.90
C GLN A 161 -8.58 -8.46 -7.56
N HIS A 162 -8.50 -9.46 -6.66
CA HIS A 162 -9.10 -9.39 -5.33
C HIS A 162 -8.37 -8.39 -4.43
N PHE A 163 -7.05 -8.26 -4.62
CA PHE A 163 -6.25 -7.27 -3.93
C PHE A 163 -6.72 -5.85 -4.23
N LEU A 164 -6.82 -5.50 -5.51
CA LEU A 164 -7.37 -4.20 -5.91
C LEU A 164 -8.81 -4.01 -5.46
N SER A 165 -9.63 -5.06 -5.56
CA SER A 165 -11.03 -5.03 -5.10
C SER A 165 -11.15 -4.76 -3.61
N MET A 166 -10.23 -5.26 -2.76
CA MET A 166 -10.23 -4.97 -1.32
C MET A 166 -9.99 -3.48 -1.05
N PHE A 167 -9.04 -2.87 -1.73
CA PHE A 167 -8.79 -1.43 -1.60
C PHE A 167 -9.98 -0.60 -2.09
N ARG A 168 -10.63 -0.99 -3.20
CA ARG A 168 -11.86 -0.35 -3.68
C ARG A 168 -13.01 -0.48 -2.69
N PHE A 169 -13.23 -1.68 -2.16
CA PHE A 169 -14.23 -1.95 -1.13
C PHE A 169 -14.12 -1.00 0.06
N VAL A 170 -12.90 -0.76 0.53
CA VAL A 170 -12.64 0.17 1.63
C VAL A 170 -12.80 1.63 1.18
N ARG A 171 -12.23 1.98 0.02
CA ARG A 171 -12.28 3.36 -0.50
C ARG A 171 -13.71 3.84 -0.72
N GLU A 172 -14.55 2.98 -1.27
CA GLU A 172 -15.95 3.22 -1.59
C GLU A 172 -16.89 3.06 -0.38
N ARG A 173 -16.33 2.74 0.80
CA ARG A 173 -17.08 2.47 2.04
C ARG A 173 -18.12 1.35 1.85
N ALA A 174 -17.87 0.42 0.95
CA ALA A 174 -18.79 -0.67 0.67
C ALA A 174 -18.99 -1.59 1.89
N TYR A 175 -18.05 -1.60 2.85
CA TYR A 175 -18.17 -2.29 4.15
C TYR A 175 -19.38 -1.82 4.99
N GLU A 176 -19.94 -0.65 4.70
CA GLU A 176 -21.16 -0.15 5.36
C GLU A 176 -22.44 -0.77 4.78
N ARG A 177 -22.35 -1.38 3.60
CA ARG A 177 -23.50 -1.94 2.86
C ARG A 177 -23.50 -3.47 2.82
N GLY A 178 -22.36 -4.11 3.02
CA GLY A 178 -22.25 -5.56 2.95
C GLY A 178 -20.84 -6.09 3.15
N SER A 179 -20.69 -7.41 2.98
CA SER A 179 -19.40 -8.07 3.12
C SER A 179 -18.51 -7.89 1.86
N PHE A 180 -17.21 -8.10 2.01
CA PHE A 180 -16.30 -8.12 0.86
C PHE A 180 -16.67 -9.20 -0.18
N ARG A 181 -17.24 -10.33 0.26
CA ARG A 181 -17.75 -11.37 -0.65
C ARG A 181 -18.90 -10.85 -1.50
N ASP A 182 -19.84 -10.11 -0.90
CA ASP A 182 -20.97 -9.53 -1.63
C ASP A 182 -20.50 -8.48 -2.63
N PHE A 183 -19.53 -7.67 -2.24
CA PHE A 183 -18.90 -6.69 -3.13
C PHE A 183 -18.25 -7.37 -4.36
N LEU A 184 -17.52 -8.47 -4.16
CA LEU A 184 -16.94 -9.25 -5.26
C LEU A 184 -17.99 -9.89 -6.17
N ALA A 185 -19.16 -10.23 -5.63
CA ALA A 185 -20.28 -10.77 -6.41
C ALA A 185 -21.09 -9.69 -7.15
N GLY A 186 -20.75 -8.41 -7.00
CA GLY A 186 -21.50 -7.30 -7.60
C GLY A 186 -22.81 -6.95 -6.87
N ASN A 187 -22.96 -7.39 -5.62
CA ASN A 187 -24.16 -7.19 -4.79
C ASN A 187 -23.92 -6.15 -3.66
N GLY A 188 -22.84 -5.38 -3.73
CA GLY A 188 -22.41 -4.42 -2.71
C GLY A 188 -22.72 -2.95 -3.06
#